data_e0865a7f1e8c14b8d0bc465015cc0758
#
_entry.id   e0865a7f1e8c14b8d0bc465015cc0758
#
_cell.length_a   1.000
_cell.length_b   1.000
_cell.length_c   1.000
_cell.angle_alpha   90.00
_cell.angle_beta   90.00
_cell.angle_gamma   90.00
#
_symmetry.space_group_name_H-M   'P 1'
#
loop_
_entity.id
_entity.type
_entity.pdbx_description
1 polymer ?
#
loop_
_entity_poly.entity_id
_entity_poly.type
_entity_poly.pdbx_seq_one_letter_code
_entity_poly.pdbx_strand_id
1 'polypeptide(L)'
;MKQERHARRRGTTAPHRNREAADAALFEHPAERERGVAHKGCETLYRDDLREAVRVVNAGGVILYPTDTIWGIGCDATNADAVRRVYDIKRRADSKALITLVDSVAKVAAMVPDMPDVAWDMVELSTEPLTIIYETARMVADNLKAEDGSLAIRVTREEFSRLLCQRVKRPLVSTSANVSGEPAPRCFADISSEILDAVDYVCTSRRDETHNPPASRIVKLGKGGEVKLIR
;
A
#
# COMPACT_ATOMS: atom_id res chain seq x y z
N MET A 1 -23.76 73.11 -37.84
CA MET A 1 -23.86 71.63 -37.75
C MET A 1 -22.46 71.09 -37.70
N LYS A 2 -21.97 70.73 -36.49
CA LYS A 2 -20.63 70.20 -36.25
C LYS A 2 -20.78 68.77 -35.89
N GLN A 3 -20.09 67.83 -36.60
CA GLN A 3 -19.98 66.43 -36.30
C GLN A 3 -18.76 66.22 -35.42
N GLU A 4 -18.96 65.69 -34.22
CA GLU A 4 -17.88 65.21 -33.36
C GLU A 4 -17.61 63.73 -33.64
N ARG A 5 -16.34 63.39 -33.93
CA ARG A 5 -15.82 62.02 -34.11
C ARG A 5 -15.34 61.48 -32.78
N HIS A 6 -15.99 60.42 -32.28
CA HIS A 6 -15.53 59.67 -31.14
C HIS A 6 -14.42 58.68 -31.55
N ALA A 7 -13.24 58.88 -31.02
CA ALA A 7 -12.12 57.95 -31.15
C ALA A 7 -12.28 56.77 -30.15
N ARG A 8 -12.43 55.56 -30.65
CA ARG A 8 -12.39 54.33 -29.82
C ARG A 8 -10.95 53.97 -29.50
N ARG A 9 -10.58 54.01 -28.21
CA ARG A 9 -9.36 53.44 -27.68
C ARG A 9 -9.56 51.90 -27.60
N ARG A 10 -8.67 51.15 -28.27
CA ARG A 10 -8.52 49.70 -28.10
C ARG A 10 -7.71 49.42 -26.86
N GLY A 11 -8.32 48.79 -25.84
CA GLY A 11 -7.63 48.27 -24.68
C GLY A 11 -6.98 46.92 -25.02
N THR A 12 -5.69 46.86 -24.90
CA THR A 12 -4.93 45.59 -24.96
C THR A 12 -5.08 44.87 -23.64
N THR A 13 -5.80 43.75 -23.63
CA THR A 13 -5.85 42.81 -22.50
C THR A 13 -4.62 41.89 -22.57
N ALA A 14 -3.72 41.99 -21.61
CA ALA A 14 -2.64 41.07 -21.40
C ALA A 14 -3.19 39.72 -20.81
N PRO A 15 -2.56 38.60 -21.09
CA PRO A 15 -3.12 37.31 -20.71
C PRO A 15 -2.97 37.01 -19.21
N HIS A 16 -4.10 36.70 -18.57
CA HIS A 16 -4.28 36.36 -17.15
C HIS A 16 -3.74 34.97 -16.73
N ARG A 17 -2.84 34.34 -17.53
CA ARG A 17 -2.48 32.92 -17.32
C ARG A 17 -1.29 32.63 -16.40
N ASN A 18 -0.58 33.63 -15.85
CA ASN A 18 0.63 33.40 -15.05
C ASN A 18 0.52 33.76 -13.56
N ARG A 19 -0.64 34.21 -13.07
CA ARG A 19 -0.78 34.51 -11.63
C ARG A 19 -1.23 33.33 -10.79
N GLU A 20 -2.12 32.47 -11.29
CA GLU A 20 -2.61 31.30 -10.53
C GLU A 20 -1.54 30.24 -10.28
N ALA A 21 -0.58 30.06 -11.21
CA ALA A 21 0.53 29.13 -11.02
C ALA A 21 1.61 29.63 -10.04
N ALA A 22 1.72 30.95 -9.85
CA ALA A 22 2.67 31.56 -8.91
C ALA A 22 2.12 31.58 -7.48
N ASP A 23 0.81 31.73 -7.30
CA ASP A 23 0.16 31.75 -5.99
C ASP A 23 0.04 30.34 -5.38
N ALA A 24 -0.09 29.29 -6.18
CA ALA A 24 -0.09 27.91 -5.71
C ALA A 24 1.27 27.49 -5.07
N ALA A 25 2.38 28.03 -5.59
CA ALA A 25 3.72 27.72 -5.07
C ALA A 25 4.04 28.43 -3.74
N LEU A 26 3.27 29.43 -3.35
CA LEU A 26 3.48 30.22 -2.11
C LEU A 26 2.82 29.57 -0.88
N PHE A 27 1.92 28.59 -1.06
CA PHE A 27 1.19 27.92 0.02
C PHE A 27 1.68 26.47 0.29
N GLU A 28 2.66 25.96 -0.46
CA GLU A 28 3.26 24.67 -0.12
C GLU A 28 4.12 24.82 1.14
N HIS A 29 3.71 24.10 2.20
CA HIS A 29 4.45 24.04 3.45
C HIS A 29 5.86 23.49 3.21
N PRO A 30 6.95 24.05 3.82
CA PRO A 30 8.33 23.58 3.63
C PRO A 30 8.49 22.04 3.81
N ALA A 31 7.73 21.46 4.74
CA ALA A 31 7.69 20.01 4.97
C ALA A 31 7.08 19.18 3.80
N GLU A 32 6.34 19.79 2.90
CA GLU A 32 5.80 19.11 1.70
C GLU A 32 6.81 19.13 0.54
N ARG A 33 7.62 20.19 0.44
CA ARG A 33 8.73 20.25 -0.52
C ARG A 33 9.83 19.26 -0.16
N GLU A 34 10.20 19.14 1.11
CA GLU A 34 11.19 18.17 1.57
C GLU A 34 10.71 16.73 1.36
N ARG A 35 9.44 16.45 1.63
CA ARG A 35 8.82 15.14 1.34
C ARG A 35 8.79 14.83 -0.17
N GLY A 36 8.52 15.82 -1.02
CA GLY A 36 8.50 15.66 -2.47
C GLY A 36 9.89 15.36 -3.07
N VAL A 37 10.95 15.93 -2.51
CA VAL A 37 12.34 15.68 -2.95
C VAL A 37 12.83 14.31 -2.47
N ALA A 38 12.56 13.95 -1.20
CA ALA A 38 12.88 12.64 -0.65
C ALA A 38 12.16 11.51 -1.40
N HIS A 39 10.89 11.72 -1.77
CA HIS A 39 10.09 10.76 -2.55
C HIS A 39 10.69 10.47 -3.93
N LYS A 40 11.12 11.49 -4.67
CA LYS A 40 11.75 11.32 -5.98
C LYS A 40 13.10 10.59 -5.90
N GLY A 41 13.88 10.82 -4.86
CA GLY A 41 15.16 10.14 -4.64
C GLY A 41 14.97 8.65 -4.35
N CYS A 42 14.03 8.30 -3.49
CA CYS A 42 13.73 6.92 -3.13
C CYS A 42 13.08 6.13 -4.28
N GLU A 43 12.21 6.77 -5.05
CA GLU A 43 11.62 6.17 -6.24
C GLU A 43 12.67 5.81 -7.31
N THR A 44 13.72 6.61 -7.42
CA THR A 44 14.86 6.32 -8.32
C THR A 44 15.67 5.12 -7.81
N LEU A 45 15.87 5.00 -6.49
CA LEU A 45 16.61 3.91 -5.85
C LEU A 45 15.98 2.54 -6.13
N TYR A 46 14.64 2.44 -6.06
CA TYR A 46 13.91 1.17 -6.21
C TYR A 46 13.31 0.97 -7.61
N ARG A 47 13.58 1.86 -8.55
CA ARG A 47 12.85 1.96 -9.83
C ARG A 47 12.79 0.65 -10.61
N ASP A 48 13.92 -0.02 -10.79
CA ASP A 48 14.01 -1.21 -11.63
C ASP A 48 13.41 -2.43 -10.92
N ASP A 49 13.65 -2.56 -9.63
CA ASP A 49 13.09 -3.61 -8.78
C ASP A 49 11.55 -3.49 -8.69
N LEU A 50 11.05 -2.27 -8.43
CA LEU A 50 9.62 -1.99 -8.44
C LEU A 50 8.95 -2.26 -9.79
N ARG A 51 9.61 -1.91 -10.90
CA ARG A 51 9.09 -2.16 -12.24
C ARG A 51 8.89 -3.65 -12.47
N GLU A 52 9.87 -4.47 -12.10
CA GLU A 52 9.80 -5.92 -12.26
C GLU A 52 8.78 -6.54 -11.31
N ALA A 53 8.76 -6.17 -10.03
CA ALA A 53 7.75 -6.61 -9.08
C ALA A 53 6.32 -6.31 -9.57
N VAL A 54 6.07 -5.09 -10.06
CA VAL A 54 4.78 -4.68 -10.62
C VAL A 54 4.42 -5.51 -11.85
N ARG A 55 5.38 -5.77 -12.75
CA ARG A 55 5.17 -6.60 -13.94
C ARG A 55 4.72 -8.01 -13.57
N VAL A 56 5.41 -8.63 -12.62
CA VAL A 56 5.12 -9.99 -12.15
C VAL A 56 3.75 -10.05 -11.49
N VAL A 57 3.44 -9.14 -10.55
CA VAL A 57 2.14 -9.09 -9.88
C VAL A 57 1.00 -8.87 -10.88
N ASN A 58 1.17 -7.97 -11.85
CA ASN A 58 0.16 -7.71 -12.88
C ASN A 58 -0.06 -8.90 -13.83
N ALA A 59 0.94 -9.77 -13.97
CA ALA A 59 0.83 -11.03 -14.71
C ALA A 59 0.21 -12.17 -13.88
N GLY A 60 -0.23 -11.92 -12.63
CA GLY A 60 -0.79 -12.92 -11.71
C GLY A 60 0.27 -13.72 -10.96
N GLY A 61 1.51 -13.25 -10.96
CA GLY A 61 2.62 -13.90 -10.25
C GLY A 61 2.66 -13.57 -8.76
N VAL A 62 3.49 -14.34 -8.05
CA VAL A 62 3.78 -14.21 -6.62
C VAL A 62 5.19 -13.65 -6.46
N ILE A 63 5.36 -12.68 -5.57
CA ILE A 63 6.64 -12.04 -5.29
C ILE A 63 7.07 -12.20 -3.84
N LEU A 64 8.37 -12.12 -3.62
CA LEU A 64 8.99 -11.95 -2.31
C LEU A 64 9.54 -10.53 -2.21
N TYR A 65 9.09 -9.75 -1.21
CA TYR A 65 9.36 -8.33 -1.13
C TYR A 65 9.54 -7.80 0.30
N PRO A 66 10.32 -6.72 0.49
CA PRO A 66 10.49 -6.09 1.80
C PRO A 66 9.23 -5.31 2.20
N THR A 67 8.93 -5.29 3.51
CA THR A 67 7.81 -4.56 4.09
C THR A 67 8.23 -3.72 5.28
N ASP A 68 7.26 -3.05 5.90
CA ASP A 68 7.41 -2.31 7.16
C ASP A 68 7.64 -3.19 8.40
N THR A 69 7.54 -4.50 8.26
CA THR A 69 7.78 -5.47 9.33
C THR A 69 8.89 -6.43 8.97
N ILE A 70 8.55 -7.51 8.29
CA ILE A 70 9.49 -8.54 7.84
C ILE A 70 9.28 -8.78 6.35
N TRP A 71 10.20 -9.51 5.71
CA TRP A 71 10.02 -9.94 4.33
C TRP A 71 8.72 -10.69 4.14
N GLY A 72 7.99 -10.33 3.09
CA GLY A 72 6.66 -10.85 2.80
C GLY A 72 6.57 -11.57 1.46
N ILE A 73 5.72 -12.60 1.41
CA ILE A 73 5.21 -13.17 0.18
C ILE A 73 3.95 -12.41 -0.20
N GLY A 74 3.83 -11.98 -1.45
CA GLY A 74 2.69 -11.21 -1.90
C GLY A 74 2.29 -11.45 -3.34
N CYS A 75 1.04 -11.12 -3.63
CA CYS A 75 0.44 -11.16 -4.95
C CYS A 75 -0.71 -10.16 -5.03
N ASP A 76 -1.35 -10.05 -6.19
CA ASP A 76 -2.60 -9.33 -6.35
C ASP A 76 -3.72 -9.94 -5.49
N ALA A 77 -4.22 -9.19 -4.51
CA ALA A 77 -5.27 -9.65 -3.60
C ALA A 77 -6.65 -9.85 -4.29
N THR A 78 -6.81 -9.39 -5.53
CA THR A 78 -8.03 -9.57 -6.34
C THR A 78 -7.99 -10.83 -7.20
N ASN A 79 -6.81 -11.47 -7.32
CA ASN A 79 -6.62 -12.67 -8.14
C ASN A 79 -6.67 -13.93 -7.28
N ALA A 80 -7.78 -14.69 -7.38
CA ALA A 80 -8.02 -15.89 -6.59
C ALA A 80 -6.96 -16.99 -6.81
N ASP A 81 -6.43 -17.14 -8.04
CA ASP A 81 -5.43 -18.16 -8.35
C ASP A 81 -4.05 -17.77 -7.75
N ALA A 82 -3.68 -16.49 -7.81
CA ALA A 82 -2.46 -16.00 -7.16
C ALA A 82 -2.53 -16.12 -5.63
N VAL A 83 -3.70 -15.83 -5.04
CA VAL A 83 -3.96 -16.02 -3.60
C VAL A 83 -3.82 -17.51 -3.22
N ARG A 84 -4.40 -18.42 -4.00
CA ARG A 84 -4.26 -19.87 -3.78
C ARG A 84 -2.80 -20.30 -3.80
N ARG A 85 -2.01 -19.84 -4.78
CA ARG A 85 -0.57 -20.12 -4.84
C ARG A 85 0.18 -19.66 -3.58
N VAL A 86 -0.19 -18.51 -2.99
CA VAL A 86 0.40 -18.05 -1.72
C VAL A 86 0.07 -19.03 -0.59
N TYR A 87 -1.15 -19.55 -0.51
CA TYR A 87 -1.51 -20.58 0.48
C TYR A 87 -0.71 -21.87 0.26
N ASP A 88 -0.56 -22.32 -0.99
CA ASP A 88 0.21 -23.52 -1.34
C ASP A 88 1.69 -23.38 -0.95
N ILE A 89 2.34 -22.26 -1.30
CA ILE A 89 3.72 -21.93 -0.94
C ILE A 89 3.91 -22.00 0.59
N LYS A 90 2.93 -21.46 1.32
CA LYS A 90 2.97 -21.45 2.79
C LYS A 90 2.54 -22.78 3.42
N ARG A 91 2.09 -23.76 2.67
CA ARG A 91 1.43 -24.98 3.19
C ARG A 91 0.37 -24.62 4.24
N ARG A 92 -0.43 -23.59 3.96
CA ARG A 92 -1.37 -22.99 4.89
C ARG A 92 -2.80 -23.32 4.46
N ALA A 93 -3.65 -23.75 5.42
CA ALA A 93 -5.08 -23.90 5.14
C ALA A 93 -5.73 -22.55 4.84
N ASP A 94 -6.63 -22.51 3.85
CA ASP A 94 -7.35 -21.30 3.39
C ASP A 94 -8.16 -20.61 4.50
N SER A 95 -8.50 -21.34 5.57
CA SER A 95 -9.25 -20.82 6.72
C SER A 95 -8.51 -19.78 7.57
N LYS A 96 -7.18 -19.64 7.36
CA LYS A 96 -6.37 -18.64 8.10
C LYS A 96 -6.10 -17.45 7.22
N ALA A 97 -6.88 -16.38 7.40
CA ALA A 97 -6.76 -15.14 6.65
C ALA A 97 -5.31 -14.62 6.54
N LEU A 98 -4.98 -14.09 5.36
CA LEU A 98 -3.75 -13.36 5.08
C LEU A 98 -3.97 -11.87 5.27
N ILE A 99 -2.91 -11.10 5.47
CA ILE A 99 -3.00 -9.64 5.55
C ILE A 99 -3.08 -9.07 4.13
N THR A 100 -3.92 -8.06 3.96
CA THR A 100 -4.02 -7.26 2.75
C THR A 100 -3.32 -5.92 2.97
N LEU A 101 -2.34 -5.57 2.15
CA LEU A 101 -1.67 -4.27 2.16
C LEU A 101 -2.30 -3.30 1.18
N VAL A 102 -2.41 -2.04 1.61
CA VAL A 102 -2.78 -0.88 0.80
C VAL A 102 -1.87 0.31 1.16
N ASP A 103 -1.81 1.32 0.31
CA ASP A 103 -0.96 2.51 0.48
C ASP A 103 -1.67 3.72 1.11
N SER A 104 -2.97 3.62 1.37
CA SER A 104 -3.74 4.74 1.93
C SER A 104 -5.00 4.30 2.66
N VAL A 105 -5.43 5.12 3.63
CA VAL A 105 -6.70 4.94 4.33
C VAL A 105 -7.90 5.06 3.38
N ALA A 106 -7.81 5.89 2.34
CA ALA A 106 -8.85 6.01 1.32
C ALA A 106 -9.12 4.68 0.58
N LYS A 107 -8.06 3.87 0.34
CA LYS A 107 -8.25 2.52 -0.20
C LYS A 107 -8.92 1.58 0.81
N VAL A 108 -8.62 1.70 2.11
CA VAL A 108 -9.34 0.95 3.15
C VAL A 108 -10.83 1.30 3.11
N ALA A 109 -11.18 2.58 3.10
CA ALA A 109 -12.57 3.04 3.05
C ALA A 109 -13.31 2.57 1.78
N ALA A 110 -12.61 2.47 0.63
CA ALA A 110 -13.19 1.91 -0.58
C ALA A 110 -13.48 0.40 -0.45
N MET A 111 -12.68 -0.32 0.35
CA MET A 111 -12.78 -1.77 0.54
C MET A 111 -13.75 -2.16 1.67
N VAL A 112 -13.91 -1.32 2.68
CA VAL A 112 -14.72 -1.59 3.88
C VAL A 112 -15.99 -0.76 3.83
N PRO A 113 -17.14 -1.36 3.49
CA PRO A 113 -18.43 -0.69 3.64
C PRO A 113 -18.65 -0.29 5.10
N ASP A 114 -19.18 0.91 5.32
CA ASP A 114 -19.49 1.42 6.66
C ASP A 114 -18.30 1.37 7.63
N MET A 115 -17.13 1.82 7.14
CA MET A 115 -15.90 1.89 7.95
C MET A 115 -16.15 2.76 9.20
N PRO A 116 -15.96 2.23 10.43
CA PRO A 116 -16.19 2.99 11.66
C PRO A 116 -15.24 4.19 11.76
N ASP A 117 -15.71 5.33 12.33
CA ASP A 117 -14.89 6.54 12.48
C ASP A 117 -13.60 6.27 13.26
N VAL A 118 -13.66 5.45 14.30
CA VAL A 118 -12.48 5.06 15.08
C VAL A 118 -11.39 4.38 14.20
N ALA A 119 -11.76 3.73 13.11
CA ALA A 119 -10.79 3.11 12.20
C ALA A 119 -9.95 4.14 11.45
N TRP A 120 -10.55 5.30 11.11
CA TRP A 120 -9.82 6.42 10.51
C TRP A 120 -8.72 6.92 11.44
N ASP A 121 -9.11 7.25 12.68
CA ASP A 121 -8.17 7.74 13.69
C ASP A 121 -7.07 6.71 13.98
N MET A 122 -7.44 5.44 14.13
CA MET A 122 -6.45 4.37 14.37
C MET A 122 -5.43 4.24 13.23
N VAL A 123 -5.87 4.31 11.98
CA VAL A 123 -4.97 4.21 10.83
C VAL A 123 -4.11 5.46 10.69
N GLU A 124 -4.68 6.66 10.86
CA GLU A 124 -3.97 7.93 10.66
C GLU A 124 -2.97 8.22 11.78
N LEU A 125 -3.35 7.96 13.02
CA LEU A 125 -2.55 8.29 14.20
C LEU A 125 -1.53 7.20 14.57
N SER A 126 -1.66 5.98 14.01
CA SER A 126 -0.70 4.91 14.30
C SER A 126 0.69 5.25 13.79
N THR A 127 1.67 5.24 14.69
CA THR A 127 3.10 5.40 14.37
C THR A 127 3.81 4.07 14.11
N GLU A 128 3.19 2.96 14.51
CA GLU A 128 3.68 1.60 14.34
C GLU A 128 2.83 0.82 13.32
N PRO A 129 3.36 -0.25 12.72
CA PRO A 129 2.58 -1.09 11.81
C PRO A 129 1.32 -1.65 12.50
N LEU A 130 0.15 -1.22 12.03
CA LEU A 130 -1.15 -1.62 12.55
C LEU A 130 -1.95 -2.38 11.49
N THR A 131 -2.40 -3.58 11.85
CA THR A 131 -3.32 -4.39 11.05
C THR A 131 -4.69 -4.37 11.73
N ILE A 132 -5.72 -4.02 10.97
CA ILE A 132 -7.10 -4.00 11.47
C ILE A 132 -7.88 -5.10 10.74
N ILE A 133 -8.57 -5.96 11.50
CA ILE A 133 -9.51 -6.95 10.99
C ILE A 133 -10.88 -6.30 10.95
N TYR A 134 -11.43 -6.16 9.74
CA TYR A 134 -12.79 -5.66 9.49
C TYR A 134 -13.73 -6.81 9.26
N GLU A 135 -14.96 -6.72 9.76
CA GLU A 135 -15.95 -7.81 9.66
C GLU A 135 -16.41 -8.07 8.24
N THR A 136 -16.39 -7.04 7.38
CA THR A 136 -16.77 -7.16 5.97
C THR A 136 -15.81 -6.38 5.10
N ALA A 137 -15.43 -6.96 3.96
CA ALA A 137 -14.60 -6.28 2.96
C ALA A 137 -14.99 -6.71 1.55
N ARG A 138 -14.69 -5.85 0.58
CA ARG A 138 -14.91 -6.05 -0.85
C ARG A 138 -13.64 -5.77 -1.64
N MET A 139 -13.67 -5.95 -2.95
CA MET A 139 -12.56 -5.68 -3.87
C MET A 139 -11.33 -6.56 -3.63
N VAL A 140 -11.52 -7.75 -3.11
CA VAL A 140 -10.52 -8.82 -2.99
C VAL A 140 -11.12 -10.15 -3.42
N ALA A 141 -10.28 -11.13 -3.70
CA ALA A 141 -10.70 -12.48 -4.00
C ALA A 141 -11.39 -13.14 -2.78
N ASP A 142 -12.42 -13.94 -3.00
CA ASP A 142 -13.20 -14.52 -1.91
C ASP A 142 -12.39 -15.49 -1.05
N ASN A 143 -11.44 -16.21 -1.63
CA ASN A 143 -10.54 -17.10 -0.91
C ASN A 143 -9.47 -16.38 -0.06
N LEU A 144 -9.45 -15.04 -0.08
CA LEU A 144 -8.60 -14.25 0.82
C LEU A 144 -9.31 -13.88 2.13
N LYS A 145 -10.63 -13.87 2.13
CA LYS A 145 -11.45 -13.57 3.31
C LYS A 145 -11.46 -14.76 4.26
N ALA A 146 -11.60 -14.48 5.55
CA ALA A 146 -11.88 -15.53 6.52
C ALA A 146 -13.30 -16.12 6.31
N GLU A 147 -13.59 -17.27 6.93
CA GLU A 147 -14.89 -17.94 6.83
C GLU A 147 -16.06 -17.05 7.28
N ASP A 148 -15.80 -16.14 8.24
CA ASP A 148 -16.79 -15.17 8.73
C ASP A 148 -16.91 -13.92 7.82
N GLY A 149 -16.24 -13.91 6.66
CA GLY A 149 -16.20 -12.80 5.72
C GLY A 149 -15.24 -11.66 6.11
N SER A 150 -14.58 -11.75 7.27
CA SER A 150 -13.66 -10.73 7.74
C SER A 150 -12.35 -10.71 6.95
N LEU A 151 -11.71 -9.54 6.93
CA LEU A 151 -10.44 -9.32 6.24
C LEU A 151 -9.50 -8.47 7.09
N ALA A 152 -8.24 -8.90 7.18
CA ALA A 152 -7.17 -8.15 7.82
C ALA A 152 -6.54 -7.18 6.82
N ILE A 153 -6.60 -5.87 7.08
CA ILE A 153 -6.04 -4.83 6.20
C ILE A 153 -5.01 -4.01 6.98
N ARG A 154 -3.89 -3.71 6.32
CA ARG A 154 -2.85 -2.81 6.83
C ARG A 154 -2.52 -1.74 5.81
N VAL A 155 -2.49 -0.49 6.24
CA VAL A 155 -1.92 0.60 5.45
C VAL A 155 -0.41 0.62 5.68
N THR A 156 0.35 0.36 4.63
CA THR A 156 1.82 0.45 4.72
C THR A 156 2.30 1.87 4.50
N ARG A 157 3.26 2.31 5.32
CA ARG A 157 3.95 3.59 5.20
C ARG A 157 5.41 3.43 4.76
N GLU A 158 5.90 2.19 4.78
CA GLU A 158 7.24 1.87 4.30
C GLU A 158 7.32 2.12 2.80
N GLU A 159 8.40 2.75 2.35
CA GLU A 159 8.51 3.37 1.04
C GLU A 159 8.38 2.36 -0.11
N PHE A 160 9.10 1.22 -0.05
CA PHE A 160 9.07 0.22 -1.12
C PHE A 160 7.68 -0.38 -1.29
N SER A 161 7.11 -0.91 -0.22
CA SER A 161 5.79 -1.55 -0.23
C SER A 161 4.67 -0.56 -0.55
N ARG A 162 4.79 0.71 -0.11
CA ARG A 162 3.86 1.78 -0.44
C ARG A 162 3.89 2.11 -1.94
N LEU A 163 5.08 2.30 -2.52
CA LEU A 163 5.25 2.53 -3.96
C LEU A 163 4.76 1.34 -4.79
N LEU A 164 5.00 0.11 -4.32
CA LEU A 164 4.49 -1.09 -4.95
C LEU A 164 2.95 -1.09 -5.01
N CYS A 165 2.27 -0.84 -3.88
CA CYS A 165 0.81 -0.73 -3.81
C CYS A 165 0.26 0.38 -4.70
N GLN A 166 0.95 1.51 -4.80
CA GLN A 166 0.58 2.64 -5.67
C GLN A 166 0.65 2.27 -7.15
N ARG A 167 1.71 1.58 -7.57
CA ARG A 167 1.95 1.22 -8.98
C ARG A 167 1.09 0.06 -9.44
N VAL A 168 0.85 -0.93 -8.59
CA VAL A 168 -0.07 -2.04 -8.88
C VAL A 168 -1.53 -1.55 -8.93
N LYS A 169 -1.87 -0.48 -8.17
CA LYS A 169 -3.20 0.12 -8.07
C LYS A 169 -4.29 -0.83 -7.53
N ARG A 170 -3.89 -1.95 -6.98
CA ARG A 170 -4.76 -2.96 -6.36
C ARG A 170 -4.24 -3.30 -4.98
N PRO A 171 -5.08 -3.84 -4.06
CA PRO A 171 -4.61 -4.38 -2.80
C PRO A 171 -3.63 -5.53 -3.03
N LEU A 172 -2.62 -5.65 -2.18
CA LEU A 172 -1.65 -6.75 -2.23
C LEU A 172 -1.85 -7.71 -1.07
N VAL A 173 -1.74 -8.99 -1.32
CA VAL A 173 -1.53 -9.97 -0.25
C VAL A 173 -0.17 -9.71 0.39
N SER A 174 -0.10 -9.83 1.71
CA SER A 174 1.15 -9.77 2.48
C SER A 174 1.13 -10.79 3.59
N THR A 175 2.07 -11.71 3.56
CA THR A 175 2.27 -12.70 4.62
C THR A 175 3.75 -12.96 4.80
N SER A 176 4.17 -13.38 6.01
CA SER A 176 5.58 -13.66 6.32
C SER A 176 6.20 -14.70 5.37
N ALA A 177 7.48 -14.50 5.03
CA ALA A 177 8.23 -15.32 4.07
C ALA A 177 8.75 -16.64 4.71
N ASN A 178 7.85 -17.44 5.27
CA ASN A 178 8.12 -18.76 5.89
C ASN A 178 6.98 -19.74 5.62
N VAL A 179 7.25 -21.01 5.68
CA VAL A 179 6.22 -22.06 5.73
C VAL A 179 5.42 -21.92 7.03
N SER A 180 4.13 -22.21 7.01
CA SER A 180 3.27 -22.07 8.20
C SER A 180 3.72 -23.01 9.30
N GLY A 181 3.87 -22.48 10.51
CA GLY A 181 4.37 -23.21 11.68
C GLY A 181 5.87 -23.05 11.90
N GLU A 182 6.63 -22.60 10.93
CA GLU A 182 8.05 -22.27 11.08
C GLU A 182 8.25 -20.84 11.61
N PRO A 183 9.41 -20.54 12.22
CA PRO A 183 9.74 -19.17 12.61
C PRO A 183 9.73 -18.22 11.41
N ALA A 184 9.23 -17.01 11.60
CA ALA A 184 9.32 -15.97 10.60
C ALA A 184 10.77 -15.49 10.42
N PRO A 185 11.27 -15.25 9.19
CA PRO A 185 12.63 -14.78 8.94
C PRO A 185 12.82 -13.37 9.51
N ARG A 186 13.96 -13.14 10.16
CA ARG A 186 14.31 -11.81 10.73
C ARG A 186 14.93 -10.89 9.68
N CYS A 187 15.63 -11.48 8.70
CA CYS A 187 16.25 -10.77 7.58
C CYS A 187 16.17 -11.64 6.32
N PHE A 188 16.62 -11.11 5.19
CA PHE A 188 16.59 -11.82 3.91
C PHE A 188 17.39 -13.14 3.96
N ALA A 189 18.53 -13.16 4.64
CA ALA A 189 19.38 -14.35 4.73
C ALA A 189 18.75 -15.52 5.50
N ASP A 190 17.74 -15.25 6.33
CA ASP A 190 17.01 -16.30 7.08
C ASP A 190 15.91 -16.98 6.22
N ILE A 191 15.62 -16.48 5.00
CA ILE A 191 14.56 -17.02 4.14
C ILE A 191 15.04 -18.34 3.53
N SER A 192 14.24 -19.39 3.67
CA SER A 192 14.58 -20.70 3.13
C SER A 192 14.61 -20.71 1.60
N SER A 193 15.48 -21.56 1.03
CA SER A 193 15.53 -21.77 -0.43
C SER A 193 14.18 -22.23 -0.99
N GLU A 194 13.42 -23.03 -0.22
CA GLU A 194 12.07 -23.46 -0.61
C GLU A 194 11.15 -22.27 -0.93
N ILE A 195 11.19 -21.20 -0.12
CA ILE A 195 10.39 -19.98 -0.37
C ILE A 195 10.97 -19.18 -1.53
N LEU A 196 12.30 -19.05 -1.62
CA LEU A 196 12.96 -18.33 -2.71
C LEU A 196 12.66 -18.94 -4.08
N ASP A 197 12.64 -20.29 -4.17
CA ASP A 197 12.40 -21.02 -5.42
C ASP A 197 10.92 -21.10 -5.81
N ALA A 198 10.01 -20.90 -4.84
CA ALA A 198 8.58 -21.04 -5.06
C ALA A 198 7.89 -19.76 -5.61
N VAL A 199 8.54 -18.60 -5.53
CA VAL A 199 7.99 -17.32 -6.00
C VAL A 199 8.49 -16.99 -7.41
N ASP A 200 7.73 -16.16 -8.15
CA ASP A 200 8.08 -15.79 -9.52
C ASP A 200 9.10 -14.64 -9.59
N TYR A 201 9.23 -13.88 -8.50
CA TYR A 201 10.23 -12.81 -8.40
C TYR A 201 10.63 -12.56 -6.95
N VAL A 202 11.92 -12.45 -6.74
CA VAL A 202 12.53 -12.08 -5.45
C VAL A 202 13.10 -10.68 -5.57
N CYS A 203 12.48 -9.70 -4.91
CA CYS A 203 12.95 -8.31 -4.92
C CYS A 203 14.41 -8.21 -4.49
N THR A 204 15.14 -7.29 -5.13
CA THR A 204 16.57 -7.08 -4.88
C THR A 204 16.84 -6.01 -3.82
N SER A 205 15.89 -5.12 -3.62
CA SER A 205 15.97 -4.02 -2.66
C SER A 205 15.99 -4.51 -1.22
N ARG A 206 16.80 -3.87 -0.37
CA ARG A 206 16.83 -4.08 1.09
C ARG A 206 17.24 -5.48 1.55
N ARG A 207 17.97 -6.25 0.73
CA ARG A 207 18.45 -7.61 1.11
C ARG A 207 19.54 -7.61 2.17
N ASP A 208 20.28 -6.52 2.28
CA ASP A 208 21.38 -6.30 3.22
C ASP A 208 20.92 -5.80 4.60
N GLU A 209 19.63 -5.47 4.73
CA GLU A 209 19.08 -5.04 6.00
C GLU A 209 18.98 -6.19 7.00
N THR A 210 19.57 -5.96 8.17
CA THR A 210 19.50 -6.90 9.31
C THR A 210 18.52 -6.46 10.38
N HIS A 211 17.80 -5.33 10.12
CA HIS A 211 16.79 -4.81 11.04
C HIS A 211 15.62 -5.79 11.16
N ASN A 212 15.25 -6.09 12.40
CA ASN A 212 14.15 -7.01 12.74
C ASN A 212 13.03 -6.23 13.46
N PRO A 213 12.20 -5.47 12.73
CA PRO A 213 11.10 -4.76 13.35
C PRO A 213 10.07 -5.74 13.92
N PRO A 214 9.35 -5.37 14.98
CA PRO A 214 8.31 -6.20 15.54
C PRO A 214 7.21 -6.46 14.52
N ALA A 215 6.51 -7.58 14.66
CA ALA A 215 5.32 -7.85 13.88
C ALA A 215 4.25 -6.77 14.16
N SER A 216 3.40 -6.47 13.16
CA SER A 216 2.32 -5.49 13.32
C SER A 216 1.43 -5.82 14.50
N ARG A 217 0.93 -4.81 15.20
CA ARG A 217 -0.20 -5.00 16.12
C ARG A 217 -1.43 -5.40 15.31
N ILE A 218 -2.26 -6.27 15.87
CA ILE A 218 -3.49 -6.73 15.21
C ILE A 218 -4.65 -6.44 16.13
N VAL A 219 -5.64 -5.69 15.64
CA VAL A 219 -6.92 -5.45 16.33
C VAL A 219 -8.07 -5.91 15.43
N LYS A 220 -9.18 -6.35 16.05
CA LYS A 220 -10.44 -6.59 15.34
C LYS A 220 -11.40 -5.49 15.71
N LEU A 221 -12.04 -4.88 14.70
CA LEU A 221 -13.11 -3.89 14.85
C LEU A 221 -14.46 -4.51 14.57
N GLY A 222 -15.40 -4.34 15.49
CA GLY A 222 -16.82 -4.61 15.31
C GLY A 222 -17.52 -3.46 14.58
N LYS A 223 -18.74 -3.71 14.07
CA LYS A 223 -19.55 -2.70 13.36
C LYS A 223 -19.93 -1.50 14.23
N GLY A 224 -20.06 -1.70 15.53
CA GLY A 224 -20.33 -0.64 16.51
C GLY A 224 -19.09 0.12 16.96
N GLY A 225 -17.90 -0.15 16.38
CA GLY A 225 -16.64 0.48 16.77
C GLY A 225 -15.96 -0.19 17.96
N GLU A 226 -16.39 -1.38 18.38
CA GLU A 226 -15.75 -2.15 19.45
C GLU A 226 -14.35 -2.57 18.98
N VAL A 227 -13.35 -2.34 19.82
CA VAL A 227 -11.95 -2.66 19.55
C VAL A 227 -11.52 -3.86 20.38
N LYS A 228 -11.08 -4.95 19.71
CA LYS A 228 -10.49 -6.12 20.37
C LYS A 228 -9.05 -6.28 19.96
N LEU A 229 -8.13 -6.25 20.92
CA LEU A 229 -6.72 -6.58 20.67
C LEU A 229 -6.57 -8.09 20.43
N ILE A 230 -5.91 -8.44 19.32
CA ILE A 230 -5.62 -9.84 18.93
C ILE A 230 -4.15 -10.17 19.17
N ARG A 231 -3.23 -9.21 18.88
CA ARG A 231 -1.78 -9.33 19.07
C ARG A 231 -1.16 -7.96 19.29
#